data_42a8a4153ecbb49ea0ba610a985bcefc
#
_entry.id   42a8a4153ecbb49ea0ba610a985bcefc
#
_cell.length_a   1.000
_cell.length_b   1.000
_cell.length_c   1.000
_cell.angle_alpha   90.00
_cell.angle_beta   90.00
_cell.angle_gamma   90.00
#
_symmetry.space_group_name_H-M   'P 1'
#
loop_
_entity.id
_entity.type
_entity.pdbx_description
1 polymer ?
#
loop_
_entity_poly.entity_id
_entity_poly.type
_entity_poly.pdbx_seq_one_letter_code
_entity_poly.pdbx_strand_id
1 'polypeptide(L)'
;SPLLFIIVLEALSRKFRGGLPWELLYADDLVLMAETEDLLKEKIMKWKAGMEEKGLRVNMGKTKVMRCRVGAGEVVKSGKFPCGVCRKGVGANSIKCTSCNSWIHKKCSGVSGKLTNVSDFHCTKCVRGSPVRPEELKEISLGDESAGLRLECVGKFCYLGDMVGAGGGAEDASRARVRIAWAKLRELAPILTSR
;
A
#
# COMPACT_ATOMS: atom_id res chain seq x y z
N SER A 1 -20.64 13.90 20.83
CA SER A 1 -19.33 13.85 21.48
C SER A 1 -18.50 12.71 20.87
N PRO A 2 -17.25 12.96 20.45
CA PRO A 2 -16.39 11.92 19.85
C PRO A 2 -16.20 10.71 20.77
N LEU A 3 -16.12 10.93 22.09
CA LEU A 3 -15.96 9.87 23.07
C LEU A 3 -17.16 8.91 23.09
N LEU A 4 -18.38 9.44 23.04
CA LEU A 4 -19.59 8.63 23.00
C LEU A 4 -19.65 7.77 21.74
N PHE A 5 -19.26 8.32 20.60
CA PHE A 5 -19.17 7.58 19.35
C PHE A 5 -18.19 6.42 19.45
N ILE A 6 -17.00 6.64 20.01
CA ILE A 6 -15.99 5.58 20.20
C ILE A 6 -16.52 4.47 21.11
N ILE A 7 -17.20 4.80 22.21
CA ILE A 7 -17.79 3.82 23.13
C ILE A 7 -18.87 3.00 22.42
N VAL A 8 -19.75 3.64 21.67
CA VAL A 8 -20.81 2.97 20.91
C VAL A 8 -20.20 2.05 19.85
N LEU A 9 -19.23 2.55 19.08
CA LEU A 9 -18.57 1.79 18.04
C LEU A 9 -17.82 0.58 18.60
N GLU A 10 -17.16 0.73 19.75
CA GLU A 10 -16.51 -0.37 20.48
C GLU A 10 -17.54 -1.45 20.85
N ALA A 11 -18.66 -1.06 21.46
CA ALA A 11 -19.70 -1.98 21.86
C ALA A 11 -20.34 -2.73 20.67
N LEU A 12 -20.58 -2.03 19.55
CA LEU A 12 -21.18 -2.59 18.35
C LEU A 12 -20.23 -3.54 17.61
N SER A 13 -18.95 -3.19 17.51
CA SER A 13 -17.97 -3.94 16.71
C SER A 13 -17.40 -5.17 17.41
N ARG A 14 -17.54 -5.27 18.72
CA ARG A 14 -16.95 -6.35 19.56
C ARG A 14 -17.22 -7.77 19.05
N LYS A 15 -18.40 -8.02 18.48
CA LYS A 15 -18.83 -9.37 18.03
C LYS A 15 -18.14 -9.83 16.72
N PHE A 16 -17.67 -8.92 15.88
CA PHE A 16 -17.12 -9.26 14.56
C PHE A 16 -15.67 -8.83 14.36
N ARG A 17 -15.03 -8.28 15.37
CA ARG A 17 -13.59 -7.97 15.36
C ARG A 17 -12.73 -9.23 15.34
N GLY A 18 -11.65 -9.17 14.57
CA GLY A 18 -10.58 -10.17 14.56
C GLY A 18 -9.40 -9.81 15.45
N GLY A 19 -9.34 -8.56 15.93
CA GLY A 19 -8.28 -8.06 16.78
C GLY A 19 -7.03 -7.58 16.05
N LEU A 20 -6.11 -7.00 16.83
CA LEU A 20 -4.82 -6.49 16.32
C LEU A 20 -3.91 -7.64 15.88
N PRO A 21 -3.04 -7.45 14.88
CA PRO A 21 -2.80 -6.22 14.10
C PRO A 21 -3.70 -6.07 12.86
N TRP A 22 -4.68 -6.92 12.67
CA TRP A 22 -5.44 -7.06 11.44
C TRP A 22 -6.55 -6.03 11.24
N GLU A 23 -6.86 -5.29 12.31
CA GLU A 23 -7.89 -4.26 12.33
C GLU A 23 -7.42 -3.07 13.14
N LEU A 24 -7.47 -1.87 12.55
CA LEU A 24 -7.21 -0.62 13.24
C LEU A 24 -8.45 0.25 13.14
N LEU A 25 -8.91 0.75 14.27
CA LEU A 25 -10.07 1.60 14.37
C LEU A 25 -9.70 2.90 15.06
N TYR A 26 -9.91 4.01 14.38
CA TYR A 26 -9.70 5.35 14.93
C TYR A 26 -10.89 6.23 14.58
N ALA A 27 -11.69 6.59 15.56
CA ALA A 27 -12.97 7.26 15.38
C ALA A 27 -13.83 6.51 14.35
N ASP A 28 -14.18 7.13 13.23
CA ASP A 28 -14.93 6.56 12.10
C ASP A 28 -14.05 5.89 11.04
N ASP A 29 -12.73 6.03 11.13
CA ASP A 29 -11.79 5.42 10.20
C ASP A 29 -11.47 3.97 10.61
N LEU A 30 -11.72 3.03 9.70
CA LEU A 30 -11.43 1.61 9.85
C LEU A 30 -10.40 1.16 8.83
N VAL A 31 -9.33 0.52 9.28
CA VAL A 31 -8.36 -0.17 8.43
C VAL A 31 -8.48 -1.67 8.66
N LEU A 32 -8.72 -2.43 7.61
CA LEU A 32 -8.71 -3.89 7.61
C LEU A 32 -7.49 -4.40 6.87
N MET A 33 -6.80 -5.37 7.43
CA MET A 33 -5.61 -6.00 6.86
C MET A 33 -5.81 -7.49 6.70
N ALA A 34 -5.29 -8.04 5.60
CA ALA A 34 -5.29 -9.49 5.35
C ALA A 34 -4.09 -9.86 4.46
N GLU A 35 -3.68 -11.11 4.51
CA GLU A 35 -2.59 -11.63 3.71
C GLU A 35 -3.00 -11.91 2.26
N THR A 36 -4.28 -12.21 2.03
CA THR A 36 -4.84 -12.50 0.71
C THR A 36 -6.03 -11.61 0.40
N GLU A 37 -6.33 -11.44 -0.88
CA GLU A 37 -7.46 -10.66 -1.35
C GLU A 37 -8.79 -11.27 -0.89
N ASP A 38 -8.92 -12.60 -0.93
CA ASP A 38 -10.16 -13.29 -0.56
C ASP A 38 -10.45 -13.12 0.94
N LEU A 39 -9.46 -13.27 1.80
CA LEU A 39 -9.59 -12.98 3.23
C LEU A 39 -9.95 -11.52 3.50
N LEU A 40 -9.42 -10.58 2.70
CA LEU A 40 -9.78 -9.17 2.83
C LEU A 40 -11.24 -8.94 2.45
N LYS A 41 -11.70 -9.53 1.35
CA LYS A 41 -13.11 -9.46 0.92
C LYS A 41 -14.06 -10.01 1.99
N GLU A 42 -13.74 -11.17 2.54
CA GLU A 42 -14.52 -11.77 3.63
C GLU A 42 -14.60 -10.84 4.85
N LYS A 43 -13.48 -10.27 5.28
CA LYS A 43 -13.44 -9.31 6.39
C LYS A 43 -14.29 -8.07 6.12
N ILE A 44 -14.15 -7.47 4.92
CA ILE A 44 -14.93 -6.29 4.54
C ILE A 44 -16.43 -6.59 4.59
N MET A 45 -16.85 -7.73 4.03
CA MET A 45 -18.26 -8.11 4.02
C MET A 45 -18.80 -8.37 5.44
N LYS A 46 -18.01 -9.02 6.30
CA LYS A 46 -18.35 -9.25 7.71
C LYS A 46 -18.51 -7.93 8.47
N TRP A 47 -17.58 -7.01 8.31
CA TRP A 47 -17.64 -5.69 8.92
C TRP A 47 -18.83 -4.88 8.41
N LYS A 48 -19.02 -4.87 7.08
CA LYS A 48 -20.15 -4.19 6.46
C LYS A 48 -21.48 -4.72 7.01
N ALA A 49 -21.69 -6.02 6.98
CA ALA A 49 -22.92 -6.64 7.48
C ALA A 49 -23.14 -6.35 8.97
N GLY A 50 -22.10 -6.48 9.79
CA GLY A 50 -22.21 -6.23 11.24
C GLY A 50 -22.52 -4.78 11.59
N MET A 51 -22.00 -3.81 10.84
CA MET A 51 -22.29 -2.39 11.02
C MET A 51 -23.69 -2.03 10.53
N GLU A 52 -24.06 -2.52 9.33
CA GLU A 52 -25.36 -2.25 8.73
C GLU A 52 -26.53 -2.87 9.50
N GLU A 53 -26.34 -4.05 10.11
CA GLU A 53 -27.30 -4.64 11.06
C GLU A 53 -27.62 -3.70 12.24
N LYS A 54 -26.67 -2.87 12.62
CA LYS A 54 -26.81 -1.88 13.71
C LYS A 54 -27.20 -0.48 13.22
N GLY A 55 -27.56 -0.35 11.95
CA GLY A 55 -27.99 0.94 11.35
C GLY A 55 -26.87 1.86 10.93
N LEU A 56 -25.60 1.44 11.00
CA LEU A 56 -24.45 2.22 10.56
C LEU A 56 -24.08 1.84 9.13
N ARG A 57 -24.08 2.81 8.20
CA ARG A 57 -23.72 2.55 6.81
C ARG A 57 -22.23 2.73 6.56
N VAL A 58 -21.61 1.72 5.96
CA VAL A 58 -20.22 1.81 5.50
C VAL A 58 -20.17 2.60 4.18
N ASN A 59 -19.37 3.65 4.13
CA ASN A 59 -19.21 4.46 2.92
C ASN A 59 -18.25 3.78 1.94
N MET A 60 -18.80 2.93 1.07
CA MET A 60 -18.02 2.18 0.10
C MET A 60 -17.36 3.07 -0.97
N GLY A 61 -17.92 4.22 -1.29
CA GLY A 61 -17.32 5.16 -2.23
C GLY A 61 -16.01 5.80 -1.73
N LYS A 62 -15.90 5.96 -0.41
CA LYS A 62 -14.65 6.42 0.25
C LYS A 62 -13.71 5.28 0.62
N THR A 63 -14.20 4.04 0.66
CA THR A 63 -13.37 2.87 0.98
C THR A 63 -12.44 2.56 -0.18
N LYS A 64 -11.15 2.40 0.12
CA LYS A 64 -10.10 2.11 -0.85
C LYS A 64 -9.35 0.85 -0.44
N VAL A 65 -8.79 0.17 -1.42
CA VAL A 65 -7.93 -1.00 -1.20
C VAL A 65 -6.51 -0.65 -1.60
N MET A 66 -5.55 -1.04 -0.78
CA MET A 66 -4.14 -0.89 -1.09
C MET A 66 -3.43 -2.24 -0.97
N ARG A 67 -2.73 -2.64 -2.02
CA ARG A 67 -1.91 -3.85 -2.01
C ARG A 67 -0.50 -3.50 -1.62
N CYS A 68 -0.11 -3.87 -0.39
CA CYS A 68 1.25 -3.68 0.10
C CYS A 68 2.15 -4.85 -0.33
N ARG A 69 3.34 -4.55 -0.80
CA ARG A 69 4.33 -5.59 -1.12
C ARG A 69 5.06 -5.97 0.18
N VAL A 70 4.91 -7.22 0.61
CA VAL A 70 5.75 -7.78 1.67
C VAL A 70 7.18 -7.91 1.10
N GLY A 71 8.11 -7.16 1.64
CA GLY A 71 9.52 -7.25 1.28
C GLY A 71 10.17 -5.99 0.67
N ALA A 72 9.45 -4.87 0.55
CA ALA A 72 10.06 -3.58 0.21
C ALA A 72 10.71 -2.86 1.42
N GLY A 73 10.50 -3.38 2.63
CA GLY A 73 10.91 -2.73 3.89
C GLY A 73 12.07 -3.39 4.65
N GLU A 74 12.77 -4.37 4.10
CA GLU A 74 14.05 -4.74 4.70
C GLU A 74 15.05 -3.63 4.43
N VAL A 75 15.32 -2.86 5.46
CA VAL A 75 16.44 -1.91 5.52
C VAL A 75 17.72 -2.72 5.31
N VAL A 76 18.18 -2.75 4.06
CA VAL A 76 19.45 -3.38 3.71
C VAL A 76 20.55 -2.54 4.34
N LYS A 77 21.13 -3.05 5.43
CA LYS A 77 22.30 -2.45 6.05
C LYS A 77 23.37 -2.21 4.99
N SER A 78 23.86 -0.97 4.91
CA SER A 78 24.99 -0.52 4.09
C SER A 78 24.81 -0.64 2.56
N GLY A 79 24.03 0.27 1.94
CA GLY A 79 24.15 0.63 0.52
C GLY A 79 23.96 -0.46 -0.52
N LYS A 80 23.51 -1.65 -0.16
CA LYS A 80 23.31 -2.77 -1.07
C LYS A 80 21.81 -3.05 -1.24
N PHE A 81 21.32 -2.89 -2.46
CA PHE A 81 19.95 -3.28 -2.80
C PHE A 81 19.77 -4.80 -2.74
N PRO A 82 18.61 -5.33 -2.29
CA PRO A 82 18.36 -6.77 -2.32
C PRO A 82 18.16 -7.28 -3.75
N CYS A 83 18.74 -8.42 -4.06
CA CYS A 83 18.50 -9.10 -5.34
C CYS A 83 17.05 -9.59 -5.43
N GLY A 84 16.34 -9.25 -6.50
CA GLY A 84 14.95 -9.68 -6.71
C GLY A 84 14.75 -11.20 -6.78
N VAL A 85 15.83 -11.98 -7.00
CA VAL A 85 15.78 -13.44 -7.09
C VAL A 85 16.18 -14.09 -5.76
N CYS A 86 17.39 -13.85 -5.25
CA CYS A 86 17.93 -14.56 -4.09
C CYS A 86 17.85 -13.76 -2.78
N ARG A 87 17.33 -12.52 -2.81
CA ARG A 87 17.18 -11.63 -1.64
C ARG A 87 18.49 -11.15 -0.97
N LYS A 88 19.66 -11.63 -1.39
CA LYS A 88 20.96 -11.15 -0.90
C LYS A 88 21.31 -9.80 -1.49
N GLY A 89 22.08 -8.98 -0.76
CA GLY A 89 22.50 -7.66 -1.23
C GLY A 89 23.30 -7.72 -2.53
N VAL A 90 22.97 -6.85 -3.50
CA VAL A 90 23.67 -6.76 -4.79
C VAL A 90 24.86 -5.81 -4.69
N GLY A 91 25.96 -6.16 -5.39
CA GLY A 91 27.13 -5.32 -5.59
C GLY A 91 27.17 -4.75 -7.01
N ALA A 92 28.35 -4.27 -7.41
CA ALA A 92 28.59 -3.67 -8.73
C ALA A 92 28.25 -4.60 -9.91
N ASN A 93 28.32 -5.93 -9.72
CA ASN A 93 28.05 -6.92 -10.75
C ASN A 93 26.57 -7.35 -10.74
N SER A 94 25.69 -6.39 -11.01
CA SER A 94 24.24 -6.54 -11.02
C SER A 94 23.61 -5.78 -12.18
N ILE A 95 22.41 -6.23 -12.60
CA ILE A 95 21.61 -5.61 -13.66
C ILE A 95 20.21 -5.28 -13.13
N LYS A 96 19.65 -4.21 -13.60
CA LYS A 96 18.31 -3.77 -13.22
C LYS A 96 17.27 -4.33 -14.20
N CYS A 97 16.22 -4.95 -13.69
CA CYS A 97 15.12 -5.41 -14.53
C CYS A 97 14.27 -4.23 -14.99
N THR A 98 14.04 -4.11 -16.30
CA THR A 98 13.24 -3.04 -16.91
C THR A 98 11.77 -3.12 -16.55
N SER A 99 11.22 -4.33 -16.35
CA SER A 99 9.81 -4.52 -15.98
C SER A 99 9.49 -4.22 -14.52
N CYS A 100 10.29 -4.74 -13.56
CA CYS A 100 9.98 -4.63 -12.13
C CYS A 100 10.92 -3.71 -11.35
N ASN A 101 11.88 -3.07 -12.02
CA ASN A 101 12.90 -2.20 -11.44
C ASN A 101 13.76 -2.82 -10.32
N SER A 102 13.72 -4.14 -10.15
CA SER A 102 14.53 -4.84 -9.15
C SER A 102 15.96 -5.05 -9.63
N TRP A 103 16.93 -4.89 -8.74
CA TRP A 103 18.31 -5.26 -9.01
C TRP A 103 18.51 -6.77 -8.93
N ILE A 104 19.23 -7.35 -9.86
CA ILE A 104 19.47 -8.79 -9.98
C ILE A 104 20.97 -9.01 -10.10
N HIS A 105 21.55 -9.91 -9.29
CA HIS A 105 22.94 -10.33 -9.48
C HIS A 105 23.15 -10.91 -10.88
N LYS A 106 24.33 -10.70 -11.45
CA LYS A 106 24.70 -11.33 -12.71
C LYS A 106 24.46 -12.86 -12.67
N LYS A 107 24.84 -13.51 -11.57
CA LYS A 107 24.63 -14.95 -11.39
C LYS A 107 23.15 -15.37 -11.36
N CYS A 108 22.27 -14.47 -10.87
CA CYS A 108 20.83 -14.73 -10.77
C CYS A 108 20.07 -14.29 -12.02
N SER A 109 20.69 -13.51 -12.89
CA SER A 109 20.09 -13.00 -14.13
C SER A 109 20.13 -14.00 -15.27
N GLY A 110 21.04 -14.97 -15.23
CA GLY A 110 21.29 -15.89 -16.36
C GLY A 110 22.00 -15.22 -17.54
N VAL A 111 22.42 -13.98 -17.43
CA VAL A 111 23.12 -13.25 -18.50
C VAL A 111 24.57 -13.72 -18.63
N SER A 112 24.90 -14.25 -19.80
CA SER A 112 26.25 -14.60 -20.19
C SER A 112 26.96 -13.38 -20.81
N GLY A 113 28.20 -13.11 -20.43
CA GLY A 113 28.98 -11.99 -20.97
C GLY A 113 28.93 -10.71 -20.14
N LYS A 114 29.22 -9.55 -20.74
CA LYS A 114 29.24 -8.25 -20.07
C LYS A 114 27.83 -7.68 -19.93
N LEU A 115 27.47 -7.23 -18.72
CA LEU A 115 26.15 -6.65 -18.45
C LEU A 115 25.91 -5.32 -19.18
N THR A 116 26.97 -4.63 -19.56
CA THR A 116 26.92 -3.37 -20.32
C THR A 116 26.34 -3.53 -21.74
N ASN A 117 26.34 -4.75 -22.27
CA ASN A 117 25.83 -5.04 -23.61
C ASN A 117 24.34 -5.40 -23.62
N VAL A 118 23.68 -5.37 -22.46
CA VAL A 118 22.26 -5.71 -22.31
C VAL A 118 21.49 -4.41 -22.05
N SER A 119 20.81 -3.93 -23.09
CA SER A 119 20.00 -2.70 -23.02
C SER A 119 18.64 -2.92 -22.40
N ASP A 120 18.08 -4.12 -22.58
CA ASP A 120 16.76 -4.48 -22.05
C ASP A 120 16.81 -5.84 -21.36
N PHE A 121 16.57 -5.87 -20.06
CA PHE A 121 16.68 -7.06 -19.25
C PHE A 121 15.39 -7.30 -18.43
N HIS A 122 14.80 -8.47 -18.64
CA HIS A 122 13.68 -8.95 -17.83
C HIS A 122 14.12 -10.10 -16.93
N CYS A 123 13.88 -9.98 -15.62
CA CYS A 123 14.25 -11.04 -14.68
C CYS A 123 13.37 -12.29 -14.85
N THR A 124 13.84 -13.42 -14.38
CA THR A 124 13.13 -14.72 -14.48
C THR A 124 11.71 -14.69 -13.92
N LYS A 125 11.43 -13.85 -12.93
CA LYS A 125 10.07 -13.65 -12.40
C LYS A 125 9.17 -12.93 -13.40
N CYS A 126 9.70 -11.94 -14.11
CA CYS A 126 8.94 -11.21 -15.13
C CYS A 126 8.75 -12.02 -16.41
N VAL A 127 9.73 -12.83 -16.80
CA VAL A 127 9.66 -13.69 -18.01
C VAL A 127 8.72 -14.87 -17.83
N ARG A 128 8.68 -15.48 -16.62
CA ARG A 128 7.81 -16.64 -16.35
C ARG A 128 6.34 -16.31 -16.11
N GLY A 129 5.93 -15.10 -16.43
CA GLY A 129 4.57 -14.63 -16.19
C GLY A 129 4.34 -14.47 -14.69
N SER A 130 4.91 -13.42 -14.13
CA SER A 130 4.47 -12.94 -12.81
C SER A 130 2.97 -12.70 -12.88
N PRO A 131 2.19 -13.10 -11.87
CA PRO A 131 0.79 -12.72 -11.83
C PRO A 131 0.69 -11.21 -12.03
N VAL A 132 -0.33 -10.80 -12.77
CA VAL A 132 -0.72 -9.43 -13.09
C VAL A 132 -0.16 -8.43 -12.07
N ARG A 133 0.60 -7.43 -12.52
CA ARG A 133 1.14 -6.42 -11.59
C ARG A 133 -0.01 -5.93 -10.73
N PRO A 134 0.11 -5.89 -9.41
CA PRO A 134 -0.98 -5.39 -8.54
C PRO A 134 -1.41 -3.96 -8.89
N GLU A 135 -0.60 -3.23 -9.64
CA GLU A 135 -0.87 -1.88 -10.17
C GLU A 135 -1.85 -1.88 -11.36
N GLU A 136 -2.11 -3.04 -12.00
CA GLU A 136 -3.01 -3.14 -13.16
C GLU A 136 -4.46 -3.42 -12.77
N LEU A 137 -4.70 -3.93 -11.56
CA LEU A 137 -6.06 -4.08 -11.05
C LEU A 137 -6.52 -2.76 -10.44
N LYS A 138 -7.27 -2.00 -11.22
CA LYS A 138 -7.83 -0.71 -10.78
C LYS A 138 -8.91 -0.88 -9.71
N GLU A 139 -9.58 -2.02 -9.68
CA GLU A 139 -10.71 -2.29 -8.80
C GLU A 139 -10.72 -3.75 -8.33
N ILE A 140 -11.30 -4.00 -7.17
CA ILE A 140 -11.70 -5.33 -6.70
C ILE A 140 -13.21 -5.39 -6.55
N SER A 141 -13.80 -6.53 -6.94
CA SER A 141 -15.23 -6.79 -6.76
C SER A 141 -15.49 -7.49 -5.43
N LEU A 142 -16.51 -7.05 -4.71
CA LEU A 142 -17.04 -7.67 -3.49
C LEU A 142 -18.39 -8.31 -3.81
N GLY A 143 -18.55 -9.61 -3.53
CA GLY A 143 -19.77 -10.36 -3.81
C GLY A 143 -19.85 -10.90 -5.24
N ASP A 144 -21.01 -11.45 -5.61
CA ASP A 144 -21.25 -12.04 -6.92
C ASP A 144 -21.20 -11.02 -8.07
N GLU A 145 -20.76 -11.44 -9.24
CA GLU A 145 -20.52 -10.59 -10.42
C GLU A 145 -21.74 -9.75 -10.88
N SER A 146 -22.96 -10.17 -10.52
CA SER A 146 -24.21 -9.51 -10.94
C SER A 146 -24.64 -8.32 -10.08
N ALA A 147 -24.14 -8.21 -8.83
CA ALA A 147 -24.45 -7.10 -7.90
C ALA A 147 -23.18 -6.48 -7.30
N GLY A 148 -22.03 -6.73 -7.91
CA GLY A 148 -20.71 -6.52 -7.36
C GLY A 148 -20.41 -5.08 -6.98
N LEU A 149 -20.32 -4.84 -5.68
CA LEU A 149 -19.75 -3.63 -5.14
C LEU A 149 -18.26 -3.58 -5.50
N ARG A 150 -17.82 -2.50 -6.16
CA ARG A 150 -16.44 -2.34 -6.61
C ARG A 150 -15.69 -1.39 -5.70
N LEU A 151 -14.48 -1.77 -5.30
CA LEU A 151 -13.56 -0.94 -4.54
C LEU A 151 -12.35 -0.59 -5.38
N GLU A 152 -12.02 0.69 -5.39
CA GLU A 152 -10.85 1.20 -6.09
C GLU A 152 -9.56 0.75 -5.41
N CYS A 153 -8.61 0.23 -6.22
CA CYS A 153 -7.26 -0.07 -5.77
C CYS A 153 -6.37 1.16 -5.93
N VAL A 154 -5.73 1.57 -4.83
CA VAL A 154 -4.87 2.75 -4.81
C VAL A 154 -3.44 2.38 -4.43
N GLY A 155 -2.47 3.07 -5.02
CA GLY A 155 -1.05 2.93 -4.66
C GLY A 155 -0.65 3.78 -3.46
N LYS A 156 -1.48 4.79 -3.12
CA LYS A 156 -1.27 5.70 -1.99
C LYS A 156 -2.61 6.06 -1.38
N PHE A 157 -2.62 6.21 -0.07
CA PHE A 157 -3.82 6.54 0.67
C PHE A 157 -3.50 7.54 1.79
N CYS A 158 -4.37 8.53 1.98
CA CYS A 158 -4.27 9.45 3.12
C CYS A 158 -4.99 8.81 4.32
N TYR A 159 -4.27 8.55 5.39
CA TYR A 159 -4.81 8.02 6.64
C TYR A 159 -4.37 8.88 7.81
N LEU A 160 -5.31 9.38 8.58
CA LEU A 160 -5.09 10.27 9.73
C LEU A 160 -4.20 11.49 9.40
N GLY A 161 -4.38 12.06 8.21
CA GLY A 161 -3.60 13.24 7.77
C GLY A 161 -2.19 12.92 7.26
N ASP A 162 -1.81 11.64 7.20
CA ASP A 162 -0.52 11.22 6.65
C ASP A 162 -0.69 10.36 5.39
N MET A 163 0.33 10.32 4.53
CA MET A 163 0.31 9.54 3.29
C MET A 163 0.97 8.19 3.49
N VAL A 164 0.21 7.13 3.27
CA VAL A 164 0.68 5.75 3.28
C VAL A 164 0.79 5.25 1.84
N GLY A 165 1.96 4.73 1.47
CA GLY A 165 2.21 4.19 0.14
C GLY A 165 2.32 2.65 0.14
N ALA A 166 1.86 2.01 -0.92
CA ALA A 166 1.90 0.55 -1.09
C ALA A 166 3.33 -0.04 -1.10
N GLY A 167 4.33 0.79 -1.41
CA GLY A 167 5.75 0.41 -1.34
C GLY A 167 6.35 0.47 0.06
N GLY A 168 5.62 0.98 1.05
CA GLY A 168 6.14 1.26 2.40
C GLY A 168 7.06 2.48 2.44
N GLY A 169 7.63 2.73 3.63
CA GLY A 169 8.54 3.85 3.86
C GLY A 169 7.84 5.18 4.11
N ALA A 170 8.62 6.17 4.53
CA ALA A 170 8.13 7.51 4.91
C ALA A 170 8.27 8.56 3.79
N GLU A 171 8.69 8.17 2.58
CA GLU A 171 9.01 9.13 1.52
C GLU A 171 7.77 9.90 1.05
N ASP A 172 6.65 9.20 0.84
CA ASP A 172 5.40 9.83 0.40
C ASP A 172 4.84 10.76 1.47
N ALA A 173 4.88 10.34 2.74
CA ALA A 173 4.51 11.14 3.89
C ALA A 173 5.36 12.42 4.00
N SER A 174 6.69 12.27 3.93
CA SER A 174 7.64 13.38 4.00
C SER A 174 7.43 14.38 2.85
N ARG A 175 7.27 13.89 1.62
CA ARG A 175 6.99 14.74 0.45
C ARG A 175 5.67 15.50 0.59
N ALA A 176 4.63 14.86 1.10
CA ALA A 176 3.34 15.51 1.34
C ALA A 176 3.46 16.62 2.37
N ARG A 177 4.12 16.36 3.50
CA ARG A 177 4.37 17.35 4.56
C ARG A 177 5.20 18.55 4.08
N VAL A 178 6.27 18.29 3.35
CA VAL A 178 7.10 19.36 2.75
C VAL A 178 6.27 20.22 1.80
N ARG A 179 5.44 19.62 0.96
CA ARG A 179 4.55 20.37 0.05
C ARG A 179 3.57 21.26 0.80
N ILE A 180 2.95 20.73 1.86
CA ILE A 180 2.02 21.49 2.72
C ILE A 180 2.74 22.64 3.41
N ALA A 181 3.94 22.40 3.96
CA ALA A 181 4.76 23.43 4.61
C ALA A 181 5.13 24.55 3.62
N TRP A 182 5.56 24.20 2.40
CA TRP A 182 5.85 25.19 1.36
C TRP A 182 4.62 25.98 0.92
N ALA A 183 3.45 25.34 0.82
CA ALA A 183 2.21 26.06 0.51
C ALA A 183 1.87 27.06 1.61
N LYS A 184 1.99 26.63 2.88
CA LYS A 184 1.72 27.51 4.03
C LYS A 184 2.74 28.67 4.16
N LEU A 185 4.02 28.39 3.87
CA LEU A 185 5.04 29.45 3.86
C LEU A 185 4.71 30.51 2.80
N ARG A 186 4.32 30.10 1.57
CA ARG A 186 3.94 31.05 0.52
C ARG A 186 2.71 31.89 0.91
N GLU A 187 1.72 31.29 1.55
CA GLU A 187 0.54 31.98 2.05
C GLU A 187 0.91 33.04 3.10
N LEU A 188 1.83 32.72 3.99
CA LEU A 188 2.27 33.59 5.07
C LEU A 188 3.39 34.56 4.67
N ALA A 189 4.05 34.37 3.54
CA ALA A 189 5.18 35.18 3.10
C ALA A 189 4.88 36.69 3.08
N PRO A 190 3.71 37.17 2.60
CA PRO A 190 3.40 38.62 2.63
C PRO A 190 3.39 39.22 4.04
N ILE A 191 2.98 38.40 5.03
CA ILE A 191 2.94 38.84 6.43
C ILE A 191 4.35 38.81 7.04
N LEU A 192 5.12 37.75 6.73
CA LEU A 192 6.46 37.54 7.29
C LEU A 192 7.52 38.49 6.68
N THR A 193 7.27 39.03 5.49
CA THR A 193 8.20 39.93 4.77
C THR A 193 7.72 41.38 4.77
N SER A 194 6.53 41.68 5.33
CA SER A 194 6.10 43.07 5.51
C SER A 194 6.97 43.75 6.57
N ARG A 195 7.61 44.87 6.19
CA ARG A 195 8.33 45.76 7.11
C ARG A 195 7.36 46.77 7.70
#